data_9cf582107a293bb2d38bb22f5c2ac45a
#
_entry.id   9cf582107a293bb2d38bb22f5c2ac45a
#
_cell.length_a   1.000
_cell.length_b   1.000
_cell.length_c   1.000
_cell.angle_alpha   90.00
_cell.angle_beta   90.00
_cell.angle_gamma   90.00
#
_symmetry.space_group_name_H-M   'P 1'
#
loop_
_entity.id
_entity.type
_entity.pdbx_description
1 polymer ?
#
loop_
_entity_poly.entity_id
_entity_poly.type
_entity_poly.pdbx_seq_one_letter_code
_entity_poly.pdbx_strand_id
1 'polypeptide(L)'
;MIGEKLSVVLIVKDEEKILAQALESVKGIANELVVIDTGSKDNTKQIAKDFGAKVYDLRLSPFNFAEARNFSFEKCTGDWILWID
;
A
#
# COMPACT_ATOMS: atom_id res chain seq x y z
N MET A 1 14.72 -4.56 18.97
CA MET A 1 15.44 -3.38 18.48
C MET A 1 14.55 -2.16 18.51
N ILE A 2 14.99 -1.17 19.21
CA ILE A 2 14.21 0.03 19.43
C ILE A 2 14.35 0.97 18.24
N GLY A 3 13.25 1.52 17.78
CA GLY A 3 13.25 2.56 16.78
C GLY A 3 13.20 2.10 15.35
N GLU A 4 13.25 0.80 15.10
CA GLU A 4 13.10 0.32 13.72
C GLU A 4 11.62 0.25 13.36
N LYS A 5 11.29 0.77 12.18
CA LYS A 5 9.92 0.83 11.72
C LYS A 5 9.77 0.12 10.39
N LEU A 6 8.66 -0.59 10.25
CA LEU A 6 8.34 -1.30 9.02
C LEU A 6 7.22 -0.60 8.28
N SER A 7 7.48 -0.24 7.03
CA SER A 7 6.45 0.23 6.11
C SER A 7 6.00 -0.94 5.25
N VAL A 8 4.71 -1.17 5.17
CA VAL A 8 4.15 -2.22 4.32
C VAL A 8 3.43 -1.53 3.16
N VAL A 9 3.78 -1.94 1.95
CA VAL A 9 3.25 -1.32 0.73
C VAL A 9 2.46 -2.33 -0.06
N LEU A 10 1.26 -1.94 -0.46
CA LEU A 10 0.43 -2.70 -1.38
C LEU A 10 0.14 -1.84 -2.59
N ILE A 11 0.38 -2.38 -3.78
CA ILE A 11 0.03 -1.73 -5.04
C ILE A 11 -1.22 -2.45 -5.54
N VAL A 12 -2.32 -1.73 -5.67
CA VAL A 12 -3.64 -2.35 -5.85
C VAL A 12 -4.42 -1.73 -7.00
N LYS A 13 -5.33 -2.54 -7.54
CA LYS A 13 -6.34 -2.07 -8.49
C LYS A 13 -7.54 -3.01 -8.38
N ASP A 14 -8.70 -2.45 -7.99
CA ASP A 14 -9.96 -3.19 -7.91
C ASP A 14 -9.83 -4.47 -7.06
N GLU A 15 -9.33 -4.30 -5.83
CA GLU A 15 -9.06 -5.41 -4.92
C GLU A 15 -10.00 -5.40 -3.71
N GLU A 16 -11.21 -4.83 -3.83
CA GLU A 16 -12.07 -4.64 -2.66
C GLU A 16 -12.41 -5.95 -1.94
N LYS A 17 -12.45 -7.07 -2.67
CA LYS A 17 -12.84 -8.36 -2.08
C LYS A 17 -11.77 -8.97 -1.20
N ILE A 18 -10.50 -8.65 -1.44
CA ILE A 18 -9.40 -9.28 -0.73
C ILE A 18 -8.54 -8.30 0.05
N LEU A 19 -8.68 -7.01 -0.19
CA LEU A 19 -7.78 -6.01 0.41
C LEU A 19 -7.91 -5.99 1.93
N ALA A 20 -9.13 -6.04 2.46
CA ALA A 20 -9.33 -6.00 3.90
C ALA A 20 -8.60 -7.15 4.58
N GLN A 21 -8.66 -8.35 3.99
CA GLN A 21 -7.99 -9.52 4.55
C GLN A 21 -6.48 -9.35 4.49
N ALA A 22 -5.96 -8.82 3.38
CA ALA A 22 -4.53 -8.58 3.23
C ALA A 22 -4.03 -7.56 4.26
N LEU A 23 -4.75 -6.47 4.44
CA LEU A 23 -4.38 -5.44 5.41
C LEU A 23 -4.48 -5.97 6.84
N GLU A 24 -5.51 -6.76 7.12
CA GLU A 24 -5.67 -7.35 8.43
C GLU A 24 -4.47 -8.23 8.78
N SER A 25 -3.93 -8.97 7.81
CA SER A 25 -2.84 -9.89 8.05
C SER A 25 -1.53 -9.19 8.42
N VAL A 26 -1.35 -7.93 8.03
CA VAL A 26 -0.08 -7.23 8.25
C VAL A 26 -0.19 -6.08 9.24
N LYS A 27 -1.39 -5.69 9.65
CA LYS A 27 -1.52 -4.50 10.49
C LYS A 27 -0.82 -4.64 11.84
N GLY A 28 -0.67 -5.87 12.33
CA GLY A 28 -0.02 -6.12 13.61
C GLY A 28 1.49 -5.92 13.57
N ILE A 29 2.11 -5.99 12.40
CA ILE A 29 3.55 -5.83 12.26
C ILE A 29 3.93 -4.52 11.60
N ALA A 30 3.00 -3.86 10.91
CA ALA A 30 3.30 -2.64 10.17
C ALA A 30 3.26 -1.43 11.09
N ASN A 31 4.28 -0.60 11.02
CA ASN A 31 4.25 0.72 11.64
C ASN A 31 3.59 1.73 10.71
N GLU A 32 3.62 1.45 9.42
CA GLU A 32 3.03 2.30 8.41
C GLU A 32 2.46 1.43 7.30
N LEU A 33 1.22 1.70 6.91
CA LEU A 33 0.60 1.04 5.76
C LEU A 33 0.49 2.05 4.63
N VAL A 34 1.03 1.70 3.47
CA VAL A 34 0.97 2.55 2.28
C VAL A 34 0.29 1.76 1.17
N VAL A 35 -0.77 2.32 0.64
CA VAL A 35 -1.51 1.68 -0.46
C VAL A 35 -1.43 2.59 -1.68
N ILE A 36 -0.88 2.05 -2.75
CA ILE A 36 -0.78 2.75 -4.03
C ILE A 36 -1.90 2.23 -4.93
N ASP A 37 -2.86 3.08 -5.22
CA ASP A 37 -4.01 2.73 -6.05
C ASP A 37 -3.73 3.11 -7.49
N THR A 38 -3.81 2.13 -8.39
CA THR A 38 -3.46 2.34 -9.79
C THR A 38 -4.69 2.48 -10.70
N GLY A 39 -5.83 2.84 -10.10
CA GLY A 39 -7.01 3.14 -10.90
C GLY A 39 -8.24 2.33 -10.53
N SER A 40 -8.42 2.07 -9.23
CA SER A 40 -9.59 1.30 -8.77
C SER A 40 -10.89 2.07 -9.02
N LYS A 41 -11.90 1.33 -9.45
CA LYS A 41 -13.25 1.84 -9.66
C LYS A 41 -14.21 1.36 -8.59
N ASP A 42 -13.75 0.46 -7.73
CA ASP A 42 -14.55 -0.09 -6.64
C ASP A 42 -14.20 0.59 -5.31
N ASN A 43 -14.51 -0.06 -4.19
CA ASN A 43 -14.28 0.50 -2.85
C ASN A 43 -12.89 0.26 -2.30
N THR A 44 -11.94 -0.14 -3.13
CA THR A 44 -10.56 -0.44 -2.71
C THR A 44 -9.95 0.68 -1.88
N LYS A 45 -10.04 1.93 -2.37
CA LYS A 45 -9.43 3.06 -1.66
C LYS A 45 -10.10 3.31 -0.30
N GLN A 46 -11.41 3.16 -0.23
CA GLN A 46 -12.12 3.39 1.02
C GLN A 46 -11.73 2.34 2.05
N ILE A 47 -11.62 1.09 1.62
CA ILE A 47 -11.20 0.01 2.52
C ILE A 47 -9.81 0.29 3.08
N ALA A 48 -8.88 0.74 2.24
CA ALA A 48 -7.54 1.07 2.67
C ALA A 48 -7.55 2.19 3.71
N LYS A 49 -8.35 3.22 3.48
CA LYS A 49 -8.46 4.34 4.43
C LYS A 49 -9.05 3.87 5.75
N ASP A 50 -10.02 2.97 5.71
CA ASP A 50 -10.65 2.45 6.94
C ASP A 50 -9.65 1.68 7.80
N PHE A 51 -8.61 1.12 7.20
CA PHE A 51 -7.54 0.43 7.94
C PHE A 51 -6.44 1.39 8.41
N GLY A 52 -6.59 2.67 8.13
CA GLY A 52 -5.58 3.65 8.53
C GLY A 52 -4.40 3.74 7.59
N ALA A 53 -4.51 3.18 6.39
CA ALA A 53 -3.43 3.25 5.41
C ALA A 53 -3.36 4.64 4.80
N LYS A 54 -2.16 5.02 4.40
CA LYS A 54 -1.94 6.21 3.58
C LYS A 54 -2.17 5.78 2.14
N VAL A 55 -3.14 6.41 1.48
CA VAL A 55 -3.55 6.02 0.13
C VAL A 55 -3.09 7.06 -0.87
N TYR A 56 -2.43 6.60 -1.92
CA TYR A 56 -1.95 7.46 -2.99
C TYR A 56 -2.45 6.92 -4.33
N ASP A 57 -2.84 7.82 -5.21
CA ASP A 57 -3.23 7.46 -6.57
C ASP A 57 -2.02 7.56 -7.49
N LEU A 58 -1.83 6.54 -8.32
CA LEU A 58 -0.79 6.57 -9.32
C LEU A 58 -1.35 6.03 -10.63
N ARG A 59 -1.39 6.88 -11.65
CA ARG A 59 -1.91 6.51 -12.96
C ARG A 59 -0.75 6.49 -13.95
N LEU A 60 -0.44 5.30 -14.46
CA LEU A 60 0.60 5.11 -15.45
C LEU A 60 -0.01 4.46 -16.67
N SER A 61 0.31 4.99 -17.85
CA SER A 61 -0.19 4.45 -19.11
C SER A 61 0.95 4.42 -20.12
N PRO A 62 1.50 3.24 -20.43
CA PRO A 62 1.16 1.96 -19.86
C PRO A 62 1.66 1.81 -18.44
N PHE A 63 1.11 0.86 -17.69
CA PHE A 63 1.51 0.61 -16.33
C PHE A 63 2.96 0.11 -16.29
N ASN A 64 3.75 0.67 -15.38
CA ASN A 64 5.15 0.28 -15.21
C ASN A 64 5.38 -0.04 -13.74
N PHE A 65 5.65 -1.30 -13.45
CA PHE A 65 5.78 -1.76 -12.07
C PHE A 65 6.99 -1.13 -11.37
N ALA A 66 8.08 -0.93 -12.10
CA ALA A 66 9.26 -0.30 -11.51
C ALA A 66 8.98 1.15 -11.09
N GLU A 67 8.23 1.88 -11.92
CA GLU A 67 7.84 3.25 -11.56
C GLU A 67 6.92 3.27 -10.37
N ALA A 68 5.97 2.34 -10.30
CA ALA A 68 5.06 2.24 -9.16
C ALA A 68 5.83 1.95 -7.88
N ARG A 69 6.83 1.07 -7.96
CA ARG A 69 7.65 0.73 -6.81
C ARG A 69 8.48 1.92 -6.35
N ASN A 70 9.10 2.64 -7.29
CA ASN A 70 9.86 3.84 -6.96
C ASN A 70 8.98 4.92 -6.33
N PHE A 71 7.78 5.08 -6.85
CA PHE A 71 6.82 6.02 -6.29
C PHE A 71 6.51 5.65 -4.83
N SER A 72 6.32 4.35 -4.57
CA SER A 72 5.99 3.89 -3.22
C SER A 72 7.16 4.12 -2.25
N PHE A 73 8.39 3.97 -2.71
CA PHE A 73 9.57 4.27 -1.89
C PHE A 73 9.51 5.69 -1.35
N GLU A 74 9.15 6.64 -2.22
CA GLU A 74 9.11 8.04 -1.82
C GLU A 74 8.06 8.31 -0.75
N LYS A 75 7.06 7.45 -0.65
CA LYS A 75 5.96 7.63 0.30
C LYS A 75 6.18 6.92 1.61
N CYS A 76 7.17 6.03 1.68
CA CYS A 76 7.44 5.27 2.89
C CYS A 76 8.43 6.00 3.79
N THR A 77 8.18 5.96 5.10
CA THR A 77 9.04 6.59 6.08
C THR A 77 9.72 5.59 7.01
N GLY A 78 9.44 4.29 6.85
CA GLY A 78 10.01 3.27 7.70
C GLY A 78 11.46 2.95 7.33
N ASP A 79 12.13 2.27 8.25
CA ASP A 79 13.51 1.82 8.03
C ASP A 79 13.55 0.60 7.12
N TRP A 80 12.46 -0.18 7.13
CA TRP A 80 12.31 -1.37 6.30
C TRP A 80 11.04 -1.25 5.49
N ILE A 81 11.05 -1.81 4.30
CA ILE A 81 9.89 -1.77 3.41
C ILE A 81 9.56 -3.18 2.96
N LEU A 82 8.31 -3.59 3.18
CA LEU A 82 7.80 -4.87 2.71
C LEU A 82 6.73 -4.60 1.66
N TRP A 83 6.93 -5.13 0.45
CA TRP A 83 5.92 -5.06 -0.59
C TRP A 83 5.09 -6.32 -0.62
N ILE A 84 3.79 -6.14 -0.80
CA ILE A 84 2.85 -7.25 -0.97
C ILE A 84 2.14 -7.04 -2.30
N ASP A 85 2.22 -8.06 -3.15
CA ASP A 85 1.57 -8.03 -4.45
C ASP A 85 0.17 -8.63 -4.38
#